data_2a51abb60c7630839501e77a1dc8473f
#
_entry.id   2a51abb60c7630839501e77a1dc8473f
#
_cell.length_a   1.000
_cell.length_b   1.000
_cell.length_c   1.000
_cell.angle_alpha   90.00
_cell.angle_beta   90.00
_cell.angle_gamma   90.00
#
_symmetry.space_group_name_H-M   'P 1'
#
loop_
_entity.id
_entity.type
_entity.pdbx_description
1 polymer ?
#
loop_
_entity_poly.entity_id
_entity_poly.type
_entity_poly.pdbx_seq_one_letter_code
_entity_poly.pdbx_strand_id
1 'polypeptide(L)'
;MLVNYRNAFVYQDEHLVLRNVNFEVNEGDLIYIIGKVGEGKSSLLKTIYAELDIKEDSGPCEVLGEDMHKLKFRNIPNLRRQMGIIFQDFKLLEDRSIGNNLRFVLEATGWKNIDEIEDRIIAALTEVDMLDSINKMPYMLSGGQRQRVSIARAILNNPKIILADEPTGHLDPESEEGILQLFQDISKKGTAVVISTHHYHILDRYPGTVYKCQNKEFFKVTDFNELSDIDERA
;
A
#
# COMPACT_ATOMS: atom_id res chain seq x y z
N MET A 1 1.90 11.07 13.57
CA MET A 1 2.59 10.96 12.26
C MET A 1 3.10 9.54 12.10
N LEU A 2 2.81 8.90 10.98
CA LEU A 2 3.15 7.49 10.71
C LEU A 2 4.39 7.35 9.84
N VAL A 3 4.59 8.26 8.89
CA VAL A 3 5.81 8.36 8.07
C VAL A 3 6.26 9.80 8.07
N ASN A 4 7.57 10.01 8.22
CA ASN A 4 8.19 11.33 8.17
C ASN A 4 9.57 11.22 7.51
N TYR A 5 9.63 11.56 6.23
CA TYR A 5 10.87 11.65 5.48
C TYR A 5 11.23 13.11 5.24
N ARG A 6 12.48 13.47 5.50
CA ARG A 6 13.03 14.82 5.29
C ARG A 6 14.27 14.72 4.42
N ASN A 7 14.19 15.26 3.19
CA ASN A 7 15.29 15.20 2.21
C ASN A 7 15.85 13.79 2.02
N ALA A 8 14.96 12.79 1.91
CA ALA A 8 15.39 11.42 1.68
C ALA A 8 15.83 11.21 0.22
N PHE A 9 16.75 10.29 0.03
CA PHE A 9 17.16 9.78 -1.27
C PHE A 9 16.72 8.32 -1.39
N VAL A 10 16.06 7.99 -2.50
CA VAL A 10 15.62 6.62 -2.79
C VAL A 10 16.51 6.04 -3.85
N TYR A 11 17.13 4.92 -3.54
CA TYR A 11 17.98 4.18 -4.44
C TYR A 11 17.37 2.82 -4.77
N GLN A 12 17.65 2.35 -5.98
CA GLN A 12 17.51 0.95 -6.34
C GLN A 12 18.90 0.45 -6.71
N ASP A 13 19.42 -0.46 -5.89
CA ASP A 13 20.84 -0.81 -5.89
C ASP A 13 21.71 0.45 -5.71
N GLU A 14 22.55 0.80 -6.70
CA GLU A 14 23.40 2.00 -6.69
C GLU A 14 22.79 3.17 -7.51
N HIS A 15 21.60 2.99 -8.10
CA HIS A 15 20.99 4.00 -8.95
C HIS A 15 20.05 4.90 -8.14
N LEU A 16 20.31 6.21 -8.17
CA LEU A 16 19.43 7.20 -7.57
C LEU A 16 18.11 7.26 -8.37
N VAL A 17 17.01 6.94 -7.70
CA VAL A 17 15.65 6.91 -8.27
C VAL A 17 14.88 8.19 -7.93
N LEU A 18 14.89 8.60 -6.65
CA LEU A 18 14.27 9.85 -6.20
C LEU A 18 15.22 10.60 -5.28
N ARG A 19 15.20 11.94 -5.35
CA ARG A 19 15.96 12.84 -4.51
C ARG A 19 15.06 13.84 -3.78
N ASN A 20 15.58 14.36 -2.67
CA ASN A 20 14.91 15.39 -1.87
C ASN A 20 13.48 15.02 -1.47
N VAL A 21 13.23 13.74 -1.19
CA VAL A 21 11.90 13.25 -0.82
C VAL A 21 11.51 13.81 0.55
N ASN A 22 10.47 14.65 0.56
CA ASN A 22 9.81 15.13 1.77
C ASN A 22 8.40 14.52 1.77
N PHE A 23 8.17 13.57 2.68
CA PHE A 23 6.94 12.78 2.68
C PHE A 23 6.40 12.61 4.10
N GLU A 24 5.17 13.01 4.31
CA GLU A 24 4.47 12.93 5.58
C GLU A 24 3.17 12.15 5.43
N VAL A 25 2.93 11.22 6.37
CA VAL A 25 1.68 10.45 6.47
C VAL A 25 1.18 10.48 7.90
N ASN A 26 -0.08 10.82 8.09
CA ASN A 26 -0.77 10.79 9.38
C ASN A 26 -1.87 9.74 9.39
N GLU A 27 -2.42 9.47 10.59
CA GLU A 27 -3.57 8.56 10.73
C GLU A 27 -4.77 9.05 9.93
N GLY A 28 -5.42 8.14 9.21
CA GLY A 28 -6.59 8.43 8.39
C GLY A 28 -6.30 9.17 7.08
N ASP A 29 -5.04 9.45 6.74
CA ASP A 29 -4.71 10.05 5.44
C ASP A 29 -5.04 9.10 4.29
N LEU A 30 -5.62 9.65 3.20
CA LEU A 30 -5.68 9.01 1.90
C LEU A 30 -4.72 9.75 0.97
N ILE A 31 -3.65 9.08 0.56
CA ILE A 31 -2.55 9.67 -0.21
C ILE A 31 -2.37 8.93 -1.52
N TYR A 32 -2.20 9.69 -2.59
CA TYR A 32 -1.84 9.18 -3.90
C TYR A 32 -0.41 9.57 -4.25
N ILE A 33 0.38 8.61 -4.70
CA ILE A 33 1.70 8.83 -5.30
C ILE A 33 1.55 8.57 -6.79
N ILE A 34 1.60 9.62 -7.59
CA ILE A 34 1.37 9.57 -9.03
C ILE A 34 2.68 9.75 -9.81
N GLY A 35 2.70 9.29 -11.05
CA GLY A 35 3.84 9.41 -11.96
C GLY A 35 3.86 8.29 -12.99
N LYS A 36 4.64 8.46 -14.06
CA LYS A 36 4.79 7.43 -15.10
C LYS A 36 5.41 6.14 -14.54
N VAL A 37 5.28 5.06 -15.29
CA VAL A 37 5.99 3.80 -14.98
C VAL A 37 7.49 4.06 -14.97
N GLY A 38 8.20 3.55 -13.95
CA GLY A 38 9.65 3.75 -13.78
C GLY A 38 10.07 5.02 -13.02
N GLU A 39 9.16 5.92 -12.66
CA GLU A 39 9.49 7.17 -11.93
C GLU A 39 9.73 6.99 -10.42
N GLY A 40 9.79 5.74 -9.92
CA GLY A 40 10.22 5.46 -8.54
C GLY A 40 9.12 5.34 -7.50
N LYS A 41 7.84 5.34 -7.88
CA LYS A 41 6.69 5.17 -6.96
C LYS A 41 6.83 3.92 -6.08
N SER A 42 7.00 2.75 -6.71
CA SER A 42 7.18 1.47 -6.01
C SER A 42 8.45 1.45 -5.17
N SER A 43 9.54 2.07 -5.63
CA SER A 43 10.80 2.16 -4.87
C SER A 43 10.62 2.97 -3.59
N LEU A 44 9.86 4.07 -3.64
CA LEU A 44 9.52 4.84 -2.45
C LEU A 44 8.70 4.00 -1.45
N LEU A 45 7.64 3.30 -1.91
CA LEU A 45 6.88 2.41 -1.03
C LEU A 45 7.77 1.35 -0.38
N LYS A 46 8.72 0.78 -1.14
CA LYS A 46 9.67 -0.24 -0.66
C LYS A 46 10.58 0.25 0.44
N THR A 47 10.93 1.54 0.48
CA THR A 47 11.69 2.08 1.61
C THR A 47 10.86 2.13 2.89
N ILE A 48 9.56 2.40 2.79
CA ILE A 48 8.67 2.52 3.96
C ILE A 48 8.52 1.17 4.68
N TYR A 49 8.40 0.06 3.94
CA TYR A 49 8.34 -1.27 4.56
C TYR A 49 9.70 -2.00 4.62
N ALA A 50 10.80 -1.23 4.48
CA ALA A 50 12.16 -1.72 4.62
C ALA A 50 12.50 -2.92 3.70
N GLU A 51 12.06 -2.89 2.43
CA GLU A 51 12.57 -3.76 1.35
C GLU A 51 13.76 -3.11 0.65
N LEU A 52 13.77 -1.77 0.56
CA LEU A 52 14.92 -0.98 0.17
C LEU A 52 15.42 -0.17 1.36
N ASP A 53 16.72 -0.13 1.55
CA ASP A 53 17.36 0.60 2.63
C ASP A 53 17.37 2.12 2.34
N ILE A 54 17.27 2.92 3.40
CA ILE A 54 17.58 4.34 3.37
C ILE A 54 19.09 4.49 3.53
N LYS A 55 19.74 5.13 2.55
CA LYS A 55 21.20 5.35 2.57
C LYS A 55 21.59 6.53 3.48
N GLU A 56 22.84 6.55 3.93
CA GLU A 56 23.39 7.52 4.91
C GLU A 56 23.36 8.98 4.43
N ASP A 57 23.33 9.22 3.12
CA ASP A 57 23.22 10.56 2.53
C ASP A 57 21.82 11.17 2.63
N SER A 58 20.82 10.37 3.04
CA SER A 58 19.47 10.85 3.30
C SER A 58 19.38 11.64 4.61
N GLY A 59 18.46 12.62 4.64
CA GLY A 59 18.05 13.27 5.88
C GLY A 59 17.27 12.33 6.81
N PRO A 60 16.71 12.84 7.91
CA PRO A 60 15.95 12.03 8.86
C PRO A 60 14.77 11.31 8.20
N CYS A 61 14.68 10.00 8.43
CA CYS A 61 13.62 9.14 7.90
C CYS A 61 13.04 8.28 9.03
N GLU A 62 11.78 8.51 9.37
CA GLU A 62 11.09 7.80 10.43
C GLU A 62 9.81 7.13 9.90
N VAL A 63 9.56 5.89 10.30
CA VAL A 63 8.35 5.12 9.96
C VAL A 63 7.84 4.44 11.21
N LEU A 64 6.61 4.75 11.62
CA LEU A 64 5.93 4.19 12.79
C LEU A 64 6.75 4.32 14.10
N GLY A 65 7.54 5.40 14.21
CA GLY A 65 8.41 5.67 15.34
C GLY A 65 9.80 5.01 15.27
N GLU A 66 10.09 4.25 14.20
CA GLU A 66 11.41 3.66 13.98
C GLU A 66 12.27 4.56 13.07
N ASP A 67 13.50 4.85 13.49
CA ASP A 67 14.51 5.52 12.67
C ASP A 67 15.03 4.54 11.62
N MET A 68 14.74 4.81 10.35
CA MET A 68 15.02 3.89 9.24
C MET A 68 16.53 3.69 9.00
N HIS A 69 17.39 4.65 9.38
CA HIS A 69 18.85 4.51 9.31
C HIS A 69 19.39 3.50 10.34
N LYS A 70 18.67 3.32 11.45
CA LYS A 70 19.08 2.45 12.57
C LYS A 70 18.28 1.15 12.63
N LEU A 71 17.34 0.95 11.71
CA LEU A 71 16.48 -0.22 11.71
C LEU A 71 17.28 -1.50 11.48
N LYS A 72 17.29 -2.38 12.49
CA LYS A 72 17.99 -3.66 12.39
C LYS A 72 17.10 -4.69 11.70
N PHE A 73 17.71 -5.57 10.90
CA PHE A 73 17.02 -6.65 10.18
C PHE A 73 16.04 -7.43 11.08
N ARG A 74 16.43 -7.74 12.32
CA ARG A 74 15.58 -8.45 13.29
C ARG A 74 14.29 -7.69 13.68
N ASN A 75 14.24 -6.38 13.49
CA ASN A 75 13.10 -5.52 13.85
C ASN A 75 12.14 -5.31 12.67
N ILE A 76 12.55 -5.59 11.42
CA ILE A 76 11.73 -5.43 10.22
C ILE A 76 10.39 -6.19 10.32
N PRO A 77 10.33 -7.44 10.82
CA PRO A 77 9.05 -8.13 10.97
C PRO A 77 8.07 -7.41 11.90
N ASN A 78 8.56 -6.76 12.97
CA ASN A 78 7.71 -6.00 13.89
C ASN A 78 7.19 -4.70 13.27
N LEU A 79 8.01 -4.04 12.45
CA LEU A 79 7.58 -2.89 11.66
C LEU A 79 6.48 -3.30 10.67
N ARG A 80 6.73 -4.35 9.88
CA ARG A 80 5.79 -4.83 8.84
C ARG A 80 4.47 -5.37 9.40
N ARG A 81 4.42 -5.87 10.64
CA ARG A 81 3.17 -6.28 11.29
C ARG A 81 2.19 -5.13 11.51
N GLN A 82 2.68 -3.90 11.59
CA GLN A 82 1.87 -2.70 11.77
C GLN A 82 1.42 -2.10 10.44
N MET A 83 1.76 -2.74 9.31
CA MET A 83 1.45 -2.29 7.95
C MET A 83 0.64 -3.33 7.20
N GLY A 84 -0.25 -2.87 6.33
CA GLY A 84 -0.82 -3.66 5.25
C GLY A 84 -0.06 -3.39 3.96
N ILE A 85 0.40 -4.43 3.28
CA ILE A 85 1.10 -4.28 1.99
C ILE A 85 0.28 -4.98 0.92
N ILE A 86 -0.06 -4.22 -0.13
CA ILE A 86 -0.83 -4.68 -1.28
C ILE A 86 0.06 -4.55 -2.51
N PHE A 87 0.34 -5.68 -3.14
CA PHE A 87 1.19 -5.80 -4.32
C PHE A 87 0.37 -5.76 -5.60
N GLN A 88 0.96 -5.27 -6.67
CA GLN A 88 0.35 -5.19 -8.00
C GLN A 88 -0.17 -6.55 -8.52
N ASP A 89 0.52 -7.66 -8.21
CA ASP A 89 0.22 -9.01 -8.68
C ASP A 89 -0.44 -9.90 -7.61
N PHE A 90 -1.17 -9.30 -6.68
CA PHE A 90 -1.94 -9.91 -5.58
C PHE A 90 -1.09 -10.73 -4.60
N LYS A 91 -0.09 -11.50 -5.04
CA LYS A 91 0.76 -12.40 -4.21
C LYS A 91 -0.06 -13.34 -3.31
N LEU A 92 -1.14 -13.90 -3.84
CA LEU A 92 -1.89 -14.96 -3.16
C LEU A 92 -1.21 -16.31 -3.38
N LEU A 93 -1.27 -17.17 -2.38
CA LEU A 93 -0.73 -18.53 -2.45
C LEU A 93 -1.73 -19.41 -3.21
N GLU A 94 -1.36 -19.87 -4.40
CA GLU A 94 -2.25 -20.59 -5.32
C GLU A 94 -2.54 -22.04 -4.88
N ASP A 95 -1.76 -22.58 -3.94
CA ASP A 95 -1.85 -23.96 -3.42
C ASP A 95 -2.88 -24.12 -2.29
N ARG A 96 -3.57 -23.06 -1.88
CA ARG A 96 -4.49 -23.07 -0.74
C ARG A 96 -5.69 -22.14 -0.93
N SER A 97 -6.77 -22.43 -0.20
CA SER A 97 -7.99 -21.62 -0.22
C SER A 97 -7.76 -20.20 0.30
N ILE A 98 -8.71 -19.31 0.04
CA ILE A 98 -8.69 -17.94 0.53
C ILE A 98 -8.60 -17.89 2.06
N GLY A 99 -9.43 -18.66 2.77
CA GLY A 99 -9.34 -18.72 4.23
C GLY A 99 -7.96 -19.17 4.72
N ASN A 100 -7.35 -20.16 4.07
CA ASN A 100 -6.01 -20.65 4.42
C ASN A 100 -4.89 -19.66 4.02
N ASN A 101 -5.07 -18.83 3.00
CA ASN A 101 -4.18 -17.71 2.69
C ASN A 101 -4.15 -16.71 3.85
N LEU A 102 -5.32 -16.35 4.38
CA LEU A 102 -5.44 -15.39 5.49
C LEU A 102 -4.95 -15.99 6.81
N ARG A 103 -5.31 -17.24 7.11
CA ARG A 103 -4.83 -17.99 8.27
C ARG A 103 -3.30 -18.01 8.32
N PHE A 104 -2.65 -18.34 7.21
CA PHE A 104 -1.19 -18.37 7.13
C PHE A 104 -0.54 -17.08 7.57
N VAL A 105 -1.12 -15.91 7.21
CA VAL A 105 -0.60 -14.61 7.63
C VAL A 105 -0.75 -14.39 9.12
N LEU A 106 -1.93 -14.69 9.70
CA LEU A 106 -2.17 -14.55 11.13
C LEU A 106 -1.23 -15.42 11.96
N GLU A 107 -1.09 -16.70 11.59
CA GLU A 107 -0.15 -17.62 12.25
C GLU A 107 1.31 -17.13 12.14
N ALA A 108 1.74 -16.69 10.95
CA ALA A 108 3.08 -16.15 10.73
C ALA A 108 3.33 -14.84 11.51
N THR A 109 2.29 -14.09 11.83
CA THR A 109 2.37 -12.86 12.64
C THR A 109 2.18 -13.09 14.14
N GLY A 110 2.03 -14.37 14.56
CA GLY A 110 2.10 -14.77 15.96
C GLY A 110 0.75 -15.03 16.64
N TRP A 111 -0.35 -15.05 15.89
CA TRP A 111 -1.66 -15.49 16.41
C TRP A 111 -1.62 -16.99 16.70
N LYS A 112 -2.21 -17.41 17.82
CA LYS A 112 -2.16 -18.82 18.27
C LYS A 112 -3.53 -19.39 18.59
N ASN A 113 -4.49 -18.54 18.95
CA ASN A 113 -5.85 -18.97 19.26
C ASN A 113 -6.61 -19.22 17.96
N ILE A 114 -7.09 -20.45 17.76
CA ILE A 114 -7.78 -20.87 16.54
C ILE A 114 -9.09 -20.11 16.36
N ASP A 115 -9.86 -19.94 17.42
CA ASP A 115 -11.16 -19.26 17.38
C ASP A 115 -10.99 -17.77 17.03
N GLU A 116 -10.00 -17.08 17.62
CA GLU A 116 -9.67 -15.70 17.30
C GLU A 116 -9.19 -15.53 15.84
N ILE A 117 -8.43 -16.52 15.32
CA ILE A 117 -8.00 -16.54 13.91
C ILE A 117 -9.19 -16.66 12.98
N GLU A 118 -10.13 -17.59 13.25
CA GLU A 118 -11.34 -17.78 12.45
C GLU A 118 -12.20 -16.53 12.45
N ASP A 119 -12.48 -15.98 13.63
CA ASP A 119 -13.27 -14.75 13.78
C ASP A 119 -12.64 -13.58 13.02
N ARG A 120 -11.31 -13.44 13.06
CA ARG A 120 -10.61 -12.38 12.35
C ARG A 120 -10.66 -12.56 10.84
N ILE A 121 -10.54 -13.80 10.34
CA ILE A 121 -10.68 -14.11 8.92
C ILE A 121 -12.09 -13.76 8.43
N ILE A 122 -13.11 -14.19 9.15
CA ILE A 122 -14.51 -13.90 8.83
C ILE A 122 -14.74 -12.39 8.79
N ALA A 123 -14.29 -11.67 9.82
CA ALA A 123 -14.42 -10.21 9.89
C ALA A 123 -13.72 -9.51 8.70
N ALA A 124 -12.49 -9.91 8.38
CA ALA A 124 -11.72 -9.30 7.28
C ALA A 124 -12.37 -9.58 5.90
N LEU A 125 -12.86 -10.80 5.67
CA LEU A 125 -13.54 -11.13 4.42
C LEU A 125 -14.92 -10.46 4.31
N THR A 126 -15.62 -10.29 5.41
CA THR A 126 -16.88 -9.54 5.45
C THR A 126 -16.64 -8.06 5.09
N GLU A 127 -15.57 -7.46 5.63
CA GLU A 127 -15.23 -6.05 5.37
C GLU A 127 -14.96 -5.75 3.90
N VAL A 128 -14.47 -6.74 3.14
CA VAL A 128 -14.19 -6.61 1.70
C VAL A 128 -15.24 -7.28 0.81
N ASP A 129 -16.36 -7.74 1.37
CA ASP A 129 -17.46 -8.43 0.67
C ASP A 129 -16.99 -9.70 -0.07
N MET A 130 -16.20 -10.53 0.63
CA MET A 130 -15.62 -11.78 0.08
C MET A 130 -15.83 -13.02 0.95
N LEU A 131 -16.73 -12.95 1.95
CA LEU A 131 -16.94 -14.06 2.90
C LEU A 131 -17.35 -15.37 2.19
N ASP A 132 -18.22 -15.31 1.18
CA ASP A 132 -18.69 -16.47 0.42
C ASP A 132 -17.57 -17.16 -0.40
N SER A 133 -16.40 -16.53 -0.44
CA SER A 133 -15.24 -17.04 -1.18
C SER A 133 -14.18 -17.68 -0.27
N ILE A 134 -14.43 -17.81 1.03
CA ILE A 134 -13.47 -18.31 2.03
C ILE A 134 -12.88 -19.68 1.66
N ASN A 135 -13.69 -20.57 1.05
CA ASN A 135 -13.28 -21.92 0.66
C ASN A 135 -12.80 -22.01 -0.81
N LYS A 136 -12.89 -20.92 -1.59
CA LYS A 136 -12.42 -20.92 -2.98
C LYS A 136 -10.91 -20.84 -3.06
N MET A 137 -10.37 -21.31 -4.17
CA MET A 137 -8.96 -21.14 -4.52
C MET A 137 -8.75 -19.83 -5.28
N PRO A 138 -7.56 -19.19 -5.21
CA PRO A 138 -7.31 -17.91 -5.89
C PRO A 138 -7.63 -17.90 -7.38
N TYR A 139 -7.32 -18.99 -8.10
CA TYR A 139 -7.59 -19.12 -9.53
C TYR A 139 -9.10 -19.17 -9.90
N MET A 140 -9.99 -19.37 -8.92
CA MET A 140 -11.44 -19.34 -9.12
C MET A 140 -12.01 -17.93 -9.04
N LEU A 141 -11.19 -16.91 -8.72
CA LEU A 141 -11.61 -15.54 -8.50
C LEU A 141 -11.28 -14.65 -9.71
N SER A 142 -12.13 -13.65 -9.96
CA SER A 142 -11.83 -12.57 -10.89
C SER A 142 -10.67 -11.69 -10.37
N GLY A 143 -10.13 -10.79 -11.20
CA GLY A 143 -9.10 -9.84 -10.81
C GLY A 143 -9.54 -8.96 -9.63
N GLY A 144 -10.73 -8.36 -9.73
CA GLY A 144 -11.29 -7.54 -8.66
C GLY A 144 -11.53 -8.31 -7.36
N GLN A 145 -11.99 -9.56 -7.44
CA GLN A 145 -12.15 -10.44 -6.28
C GLN A 145 -10.80 -10.78 -5.63
N ARG A 146 -9.78 -11.10 -6.42
CA ARG A 146 -8.41 -11.33 -5.90
C ARG A 146 -7.86 -10.08 -5.21
N GLN A 147 -8.15 -8.91 -5.76
CA GLN A 147 -7.73 -7.65 -5.14
C GLN A 147 -8.44 -7.41 -3.81
N ARG A 148 -9.75 -7.63 -3.71
CA ARG A 148 -10.49 -7.56 -2.43
C ARG A 148 -9.89 -8.50 -1.38
N VAL A 149 -9.55 -9.73 -1.76
CA VAL A 149 -8.86 -10.68 -0.86
C VAL A 149 -7.47 -10.19 -0.45
N SER A 150 -6.71 -9.55 -1.36
CA SER A 150 -5.41 -8.93 -1.02
C SER A 150 -5.57 -7.80 0.00
N ILE A 151 -6.67 -7.03 -0.10
CA ILE A 151 -7.00 -6.00 0.90
C ILE A 151 -7.41 -6.65 2.22
N ALA A 152 -8.26 -7.72 2.21
CA ALA A 152 -8.58 -8.47 3.42
C ALA A 152 -7.31 -8.95 4.13
N ARG A 153 -6.35 -9.49 3.40
CA ARG A 153 -5.05 -9.89 3.94
C ARG A 153 -4.28 -8.72 4.55
N ALA A 154 -4.30 -7.56 3.90
CA ALA A 154 -3.59 -6.38 4.38
C ALA A 154 -4.16 -5.83 5.70
N ILE A 155 -5.48 -5.94 5.94
CA ILE A 155 -6.14 -5.44 7.15
C ILE A 155 -6.15 -6.43 8.31
N LEU A 156 -5.67 -7.67 8.17
CA LEU A 156 -5.74 -8.73 9.19
C LEU A 156 -5.20 -8.32 10.56
N ASN A 157 -4.07 -7.63 10.59
CA ASN A 157 -3.42 -7.22 11.84
C ASN A 157 -3.82 -5.80 12.30
N ASN A 158 -4.93 -5.26 11.83
CA ASN A 158 -5.37 -3.89 12.12
C ASN A 158 -4.23 -2.88 11.91
N PRO A 159 -3.71 -2.76 10.68
CA PRO A 159 -2.54 -1.94 10.41
C PRO A 159 -2.83 -0.45 10.63
N LYS A 160 -1.78 0.31 10.98
CA LYS A 160 -1.85 1.77 11.07
C LYS A 160 -1.79 2.42 9.69
N ILE A 161 -1.15 1.76 8.73
CA ILE A 161 -0.96 2.23 7.36
C ILE A 161 -1.08 1.07 6.37
N ILE A 162 -1.70 1.32 5.23
CA ILE A 162 -1.73 0.44 4.07
C ILE A 162 -0.91 1.09 2.96
N LEU A 163 -0.01 0.30 2.38
CA LEU A 163 0.81 0.67 1.22
C LEU A 163 0.36 -0.18 0.03
N ALA A 164 -0.25 0.45 -0.97
CA ALA A 164 -0.81 -0.22 -2.14
C ALA A 164 -0.07 0.19 -3.41
N ASP A 165 0.63 -0.75 -4.03
CA ASP A 165 1.38 -0.51 -5.25
C ASP A 165 0.55 -0.91 -6.47
N GLU A 166 0.11 0.10 -7.26
CA GLU A 166 -0.73 -0.05 -8.46
C GLU A 166 -1.95 -0.97 -8.25
N PRO A 167 -2.76 -0.77 -7.19
CA PRO A 167 -3.76 -1.76 -6.76
C PRO A 167 -4.93 -1.94 -7.73
N THR A 168 -5.11 -1.05 -8.70
CA THR A 168 -6.22 -1.07 -9.67
C THR A 168 -5.76 -1.22 -11.11
N GLY A 169 -4.45 -1.26 -11.38
CA GLY A 169 -3.86 -1.19 -12.71
C GLY A 169 -4.27 -2.30 -13.71
N HIS A 170 -4.88 -3.39 -13.22
CA HIS A 170 -5.32 -4.53 -14.06
C HIS A 170 -6.81 -4.84 -13.90
N LEU A 171 -7.58 -3.88 -13.36
CA LEU A 171 -8.99 -4.07 -13.08
C LEU A 171 -9.86 -3.38 -14.14
N ASP A 172 -11.06 -3.92 -14.34
CA ASP A 172 -12.11 -3.22 -15.07
C ASP A 172 -12.60 -2.00 -14.27
N PRO A 173 -13.23 -1.01 -14.92
CA PRO A 173 -13.63 0.25 -14.27
C PRO A 173 -14.57 0.07 -13.07
N GLU A 174 -15.47 -0.91 -13.10
CA GLU A 174 -16.40 -1.18 -12.00
C GLU A 174 -15.66 -1.75 -10.79
N SER A 175 -14.77 -2.71 -11.03
CA SER A 175 -13.90 -3.28 -9.98
C SER A 175 -12.97 -2.21 -9.39
N GLU A 176 -12.38 -1.34 -10.23
CA GLU A 176 -11.53 -0.22 -9.79
C GLU A 176 -12.29 0.69 -8.82
N GLU A 177 -13.49 1.12 -9.20
CA GLU A 177 -14.32 2.00 -8.37
C GLU A 177 -14.63 1.36 -7.01
N GLY A 178 -15.01 0.08 -6.99
CA GLY A 178 -15.28 -0.65 -5.76
C GLY A 178 -14.05 -0.79 -4.84
N ILE A 179 -12.83 -0.90 -5.40
CA ILE A 179 -11.59 -0.94 -4.63
C ILE A 179 -11.23 0.43 -4.05
N LEU A 180 -11.38 1.50 -4.83
CA LEU A 180 -11.10 2.87 -4.37
C LEU A 180 -12.06 3.30 -3.26
N GLN A 181 -13.36 2.96 -3.39
CA GLN A 181 -14.34 3.17 -2.32
C GLN A 181 -13.93 2.44 -1.04
N LEU A 182 -13.48 1.20 -1.14
CA LEU A 182 -13.02 0.41 0.01
C LEU A 182 -11.80 1.07 0.69
N PHE A 183 -10.82 1.58 -0.06
CA PHE A 183 -9.69 2.31 0.50
C PHE A 183 -10.11 3.60 1.20
N GLN A 184 -11.06 4.34 0.62
CA GLN A 184 -11.59 5.54 1.25
C GLN A 184 -12.31 5.21 2.57
N ASP A 185 -13.08 4.12 2.62
CA ASP A 185 -13.78 3.71 3.83
C ASP A 185 -12.81 3.23 4.92
N ILE A 186 -11.72 2.56 4.54
CA ILE A 186 -10.65 2.18 5.45
C ILE A 186 -9.95 3.43 6.01
N SER A 187 -9.67 4.44 5.17
CA SER A 187 -9.01 5.66 5.65
C SER A 187 -9.91 6.46 6.61
N LYS A 188 -11.21 6.55 6.33
CA LYS A 188 -12.20 7.19 7.24
C LYS A 188 -12.29 6.50 8.62
N LYS A 189 -11.92 5.22 8.72
CA LYS A 189 -11.84 4.49 9.99
C LYS A 189 -10.53 4.74 10.76
N GLY A 190 -9.61 5.54 10.22
CA GLY A 190 -8.37 5.95 10.87
C GLY A 190 -7.09 5.26 10.38
N THR A 191 -7.19 4.22 9.53
CA THR A 191 -6.00 3.61 8.89
C THR A 191 -5.53 4.50 7.74
N ALA A 192 -4.29 4.94 7.74
CA ALA A 192 -3.74 5.66 6.59
C ALA A 192 -3.64 4.76 5.36
N VAL A 193 -3.94 5.28 4.18
CA VAL A 193 -3.83 4.55 2.92
C VAL A 193 -2.96 5.33 1.94
N VAL A 194 -1.87 4.73 1.47
CA VAL A 194 -0.97 5.29 0.46
C VAL A 194 -1.06 4.43 -0.79
N ILE A 195 -1.48 5.02 -1.89
CA ILE A 195 -1.71 4.34 -3.17
C ILE A 195 -0.73 4.89 -4.20
N SER A 196 0.11 4.04 -4.79
CA SER A 196 0.83 4.39 -6.01
C SER A 196 -0.06 4.11 -7.23
N THR A 197 -0.10 5.03 -8.19
CA THR A 197 -0.86 4.82 -9.43
C THR A 197 -0.33 5.70 -10.57
N HIS A 198 -0.60 5.29 -11.79
CA HIS A 198 -0.45 6.12 -12.98
C HIS A 198 -1.81 6.54 -13.58
N HIS A 199 -2.93 6.17 -12.93
CA HIS A 199 -4.29 6.53 -13.31
C HIS A 199 -4.71 7.82 -12.61
N TYR A 200 -4.75 8.95 -13.33
CA TYR A 200 -5.06 10.27 -12.76
C TYR A 200 -6.56 10.51 -12.59
N HIS A 201 -7.40 9.89 -13.41
CA HIS A 201 -8.87 10.06 -13.42
C HIS A 201 -9.56 9.67 -12.09
N ILE A 202 -8.89 8.90 -11.25
CA ILE A 202 -9.42 8.48 -9.95
C ILE A 202 -9.44 9.62 -8.91
N LEU A 203 -8.57 10.63 -9.09
CA LEU A 203 -8.36 11.70 -8.10
C LEU A 203 -9.58 12.62 -7.97
N ASP A 204 -10.33 12.84 -9.05
CA ASP A 204 -11.54 13.67 -9.06
C ASP A 204 -12.67 13.05 -8.24
N ARG A 205 -12.77 11.72 -8.24
CA ARG A 205 -13.84 10.98 -7.55
C ARG A 205 -13.48 10.63 -6.11
N TYR A 206 -12.21 10.37 -5.85
CA TYR A 206 -11.70 9.95 -4.54
C TYR A 206 -10.63 10.94 -4.07
N PRO A 207 -11.03 12.11 -3.56
CA PRO A 207 -10.07 13.16 -3.19
C PRO A 207 -9.16 12.72 -2.06
N GLY A 208 -7.89 13.07 -2.18
CA GLY A 208 -6.85 12.80 -1.19
C GLY A 208 -5.65 13.71 -1.40
N THR A 209 -4.63 13.56 -0.57
CA THR A 209 -3.36 14.26 -0.78
C THR A 209 -2.59 13.61 -1.91
N VAL A 210 -2.13 14.41 -2.87
CA VAL A 210 -1.41 13.92 -4.05
C VAL A 210 0.05 14.33 -3.98
N TYR A 211 0.94 13.36 -4.17
CA TYR A 211 2.36 13.57 -4.43
C TYR A 211 2.70 13.05 -5.83
N LYS A 212 3.63 13.72 -6.50
CA LYS A 212 4.07 13.37 -7.84
C LYS A 212 5.54 12.99 -7.88
N CYS A 213 5.82 11.86 -8.53
CA CYS A 213 7.15 11.45 -8.94
C CYS A 213 7.37 11.88 -10.39
N GLN A 214 8.39 12.69 -10.66
CA GLN A 214 8.75 13.13 -12.01
C GLN A 214 10.22 13.52 -12.09
N ASN A 215 10.97 13.00 -13.06
CA ASN A 215 12.38 13.37 -13.29
C ASN A 215 13.26 13.22 -12.03
N LYS A 216 13.05 12.15 -11.25
CA LYS A 216 13.71 11.89 -9.96
C LYS A 216 13.36 12.86 -8.83
N GLU A 217 12.42 13.76 -9.04
CA GLU A 217 11.88 14.64 -8.01
C GLU A 217 10.60 14.05 -7.40
N PHE A 218 10.34 14.41 -6.14
CA PHE A 218 9.11 14.05 -5.43
C PHE A 218 8.54 15.29 -4.75
N PHE A 219 7.32 15.66 -5.09
CA PHE A 219 6.70 16.87 -4.57
C PHE A 219 5.19 16.72 -4.37
N LYS A 220 4.65 17.49 -3.42
CA LYS A 220 3.22 17.56 -3.17
C LYS A 220 2.56 18.42 -4.24
N VAL A 221 1.49 17.92 -4.85
CA VAL A 221 0.68 18.67 -5.82
C VAL A 221 -0.28 19.59 -5.06
N THR A 222 -0.20 20.88 -5.31
CA THR A 222 -1.05 21.89 -4.68
C THR A 222 -2.10 22.46 -5.64
N ASP A 223 -1.87 22.36 -6.95
CA ASP A 223 -2.80 22.77 -7.99
C ASP A 223 -3.08 21.61 -8.95
N PHE A 224 -4.33 21.13 -8.98
CA PHE A 224 -4.76 20.03 -9.85
C PHE A 224 -4.75 20.42 -11.35
N ASN A 225 -4.74 21.71 -11.69
CA ASN A 225 -4.59 22.15 -13.08
C ASN A 225 -3.22 21.74 -13.67
N GLU A 226 -2.20 21.51 -12.85
CA GLU A 226 -0.90 21.00 -13.28
C GLU A 226 -0.95 19.52 -13.71
N LEU A 227 -2.06 18.81 -13.44
CA LEU A 227 -2.25 17.41 -13.84
C LEU A 227 -2.86 17.28 -15.23
N SER A 228 -3.63 18.27 -15.70
CA SER A 228 -4.34 18.26 -17.00
C SER A 228 -3.40 18.31 -18.22
N ASP A 229 -2.19 18.84 -18.05
CA ASP A 229 -1.20 18.91 -19.16
C ASP A 229 -0.54 17.57 -19.49
N ILE A 230 -0.89 16.49 -18.81
CA ILE A 230 -0.22 15.19 -18.91
C ILE A 230 -0.98 14.20 -19.79
N ASP A 231 -2.33 14.29 -19.83
CA ASP A 231 -3.17 13.38 -20.63
C ASP A 231 -3.13 13.67 -22.14
N GLU A 232 -2.74 14.88 -22.56
CA GLU A 232 -2.71 15.25 -23.98
C GLU A 232 -1.44 14.81 -24.72
N ARG A 233 -0.47 14.14 -24.05
CA ARG A 233 0.82 13.71 -24.65
C ARG A 233 1.16 12.24 -24.45
N ALA A 234 0.19 11.40 -24.13
CA ALA A 234 0.39 9.96 -23.97
C ALA A 234 -0.07 9.15 -25.20
#